data_d1ede6a0f7cd84865edfc39ac7469f60
#
_entry.id   d1ede6a0f7cd84865edfc39ac7469f60
#
_cell.length_a   1.000
_cell.length_b   1.000
_cell.length_c   1.000
_cell.angle_alpha   90.00
_cell.angle_beta   90.00
_cell.angle_gamma   90.00
#
_symmetry.space_group_name_H-M   'P 1'
#
loop_
_entity.id
_entity.type
_entity.pdbx_description
1 polymer ?
#
loop_
_entity_poly.entity_id
_entity_poly.type
_entity_poly.pdbx_seq_one_letter_code
_entity_poly.pdbx_strand_id
1 'polypeptide(L)'
;SKKEIERKTEELLDRLGLADERDTLVKSLPVGWKQKLAFSVSIFHEPRIVFLDEPTGGVDPATRRQFWELIYQAADQGITIFVTTHYMDEAEYCNRISIMVDGQIKALDTPARLKQQFGAETMDDVFQQLARGAVRKAD
;
A
#
# COMPACT_ATOMS: atom_id res chain seq x y z
N SER A 1 4.80 -21.72 -21.14
CA SER A 1 5.74 -21.79 -22.29
C SER A 1 6.46 -20.45 -22.46
N LYS A 2 7.58 -20.43 -23.22
CA LYS A 2 8.33 -19.17 -23.49
C LYS A 2 7.42 -18.10 -24.12
N LYS A 3 6.58 -18.48 -25.06
CA LYS A 3 5.61 -17.57 -25.70
C LYS A 3 4.59 -17.00 -24.72
N GLU A 4 4.19 -17.77 -23.74
CA GLU A 4 3.25 -17.32 -22.70
C GLU A 4 3.89 -16.31 -21.75
N ILE A 5 5.16 -16.53 -21.39
CA ILE A 5 5.94 -15.58 -20.59
C ILE A 5 6.10 -14.27 -21.35
N GLU A 6 6.48 -14.32 -22.61
CA GLU A 6 6.61 -13.13 -23.47
C GLU A 6 5.29 -12.35 -23.54
N ARG A 7 4.16 -13.01 -23.81
CA ARG A 7 2.84 -12.38 -23.86
C ARG A 7 2.48 -11.71 -22.53
N LYS A 8 2.62 -12.43 -21.41
CA LYS A 8 2.32 -11.89 -20.07
C LYS A 8 3.23 -10.72 -19.70
N THR A 9 4.50 -10.74 -20.16
CA THR A 9 5.44 -9.63 -19.96
C THR A 9 5.00 -8.40 -20.73
N GLU A 10 4.62 -8.54 -21.99
CA GLU A 10 4.10 -7.42 -22.80
C GLU A 10 2.84 -6.82 -22.15
N GLU A 11 1.86 -7.66 -21.80
CA GLU A 11 0.63 -7.21 -21.14
C GLU A 11 0.92 -6.46 -19.83
N LEU A 12 1.91 -6.91 -19.05
CA LEU A 12 2.31 -6.24 -17.82
C LEU A 12 2.95 -4.88 -18.08
N LEU A 13 3.88 -4.82 -19.04
CA LEU A 13 4.55 -3.57 -19.42
C LEU A 13 3.56 -2.54 -19.95
N ASP A 14 2.61 -2.94 -20.80
CA ASP A 14 1.55 -2.07 -21.31
C ASP A 14 0.67 -1.55 -20.17
N ARG A 15 0.23 -2.42 -19.26
CA ARG A 15 -0.61 -2.04 -18.12
C ARG A 15 0.09 -1.05 -17.17
N LEU A 16 1.40 -1.16 -17.03
CA LEU A 16 2.21 -0.25 -16.20
C LEU A 16 2.60 1.04 -16.96
N GLY A 17 2.35 1.13 -18.27
CA GLY A 17 2.84 2.22 -19.09
C GLY A 17 4.37 2.20 -19.27
N LEU A 18 4.98 1.01 -19.22
CA LEU A 18 6.42 0.79 -19.33
C LEU A 18 6.84 0.17 -20.68
N ALA A 19 5.96 0.15 -21.67
CA ALA A 19 6.27 -0.44 -22.98
C ALA A 19 7.53 0.16 -23.62
N ASP A 20 7.68 1.49 -23.54
CA ASP A 20 8.84 2.21 -24.08
C ASP A 20 10.11 2.00 -23.24
N GLU A 21 9.98 1.55 -22.00
CA GLU A 21 11.09 1.33 -21.06
C GLU A 21 11.54 -0.14 -20.98
N ARG A 22 11.08 -0.96 -21.89
CA ARG A 22 11.33 -2.41 -21.92
C ARG A 22 12.80 -2.79 -21.75
N ASP A 23 13.68 -2.07 -22.42
CA ASP A 23 15.12 -2.32 -22.44
C ASP A 23 15.89 -1.43 -21.45
N THR A 24 15.19 -0.61 -20.69
CA THR A 24 15.77 0.27 -19.67
C THR A 24 16.15 -0.53 -18.43
N LEU A 25 17.37 -0.31 -17.92
CA LEU A 25 17.80 -0.95 -16.69
C LEU A 25 16.93 -0.48 -15.51
N VAL A 26 16.43 -1.40 -14.71
CA VAL A 26 15.58 -1.11 -13.53
C VAL A 26 16.21 -0.07 -12.60
N LYS A 27 17.53 -0.08 -12.43
CA LYS A 27 18.24 0.92 -11.61
C LYS A 27 18.05 2.36 -12.10
N SER A 28 17.81 2.55 -13.40
CA SER A 28 17.64 3.86 -14.04
C SER A 28 16.20 4.38 -13.99
N LEU A 29 15.23 3.54 -13.63
CA LEU A 29 13.83 3.95 -13.47
C LEU A 29 13.65 4.86 -12.25
N PRO A 30 12.73 5.84 -12.30
CA PRO A 30 12.31 6.60 -11.12
C PRO A 30 11.81 5.68 -9.99
N VAL A 31 11.90 6.13 -8.73
CA VAL A 31 11.55 5.33 -7.55
C VAL A 31 10.11 4.79 -7.65
N GLY A 32 9.15 5.63 -7.99
CA GLY A 32 7.74 5.22 -8.10
C GLY A 32 7.50 4.14 -9.16
N TRP A 33 8.24 4.15 -10.27
CA TRP A 33 8.18 3.11 -11.30
C TRP A 33 8.79 1.80 -10.82
N LYS A 34 9.90 1.86 -10.09
CA LYS A 34 10.49 0.67 -9.45
C LYS A 34 9.52 0.00 -8.49
N GLN A 35 8.81 0.78 -7.69
CA GLN A 35 7.81 0.28 -6.74
C GLN A 35 6.62 -0.36 -7.44
N LYS A 36 6.07 0.29 -8.48
CA LYS A 36 4.98 -0.29 -9.29
C LYS A 36 5.41 -1.59 -9.94
N LEU A 37 6.61 -1.63 -10.53
CA LEU A 37 7.16 -2.83 -11.16
C LEU A 37 7.34 -3.95 -10.12
N ALA A 38 7.96 -3.66 -8.97
CA ALA A 38 8.16 -4.62 -7.90
C ALA A 38 6.84 -5.22 -7.40
N PHE A 39 5.84 -4.38 -7.17
CA PHE A 39 4.50 -4.83 -6.79
C PHE A 39 3.88 -5.74 -7.85
N SER A 40 3.91 -5.31 -9.11
CA SER A 40 3.31 -6.08 -10.21
C SER A 40 3.98 -7.43 -10.41
N VAL A 41 5.30 -7.51 -10.23
CA VAL A 41 6.04 -8.78 -10.25
C VAL A 41 5.67 -9.65 -9.05
N SER A 42 5.47 -9.04 -7.86
CA SER A 42 5.11 -9.79 -6.64
C SER A 42 3.74 -10.47 -6.73
N ILE A 43 2.82 -9.94 -7.53
CA ILE A 43 1.47 -10.52 -7.73
C ILE A 43 1.35 -11.37 -9.01
N PHE A 44 2.40 -11.45 -9.82
CA PHE A 44 2.39 -12.13 -11.12
C PHE A 44 2.04 -13.62 -11.04
N HIS A 45 2.38 -14.27 -9.93
CA HIS A 45 2.08 -15.68 -9.66
C HIS A 45 0.71 -15.90 -9.00
N GLU A 46 -0.15 -14.84 -8.96
CA GLU A 46 -1.51 -14.87 -8.40
C GLU A 46 -1.56 -15.35 -6.94
N PRO A 47 -0.81 -14.73 -6.02
CA PRO A 47 -0.81 -15.11 -4.62
C PRO A 47 -2.17 -14.83 -3.98
N ARG A 48 -2.49 -15.55 -2.90
CA ARG A 48 -3.70 -15.31 -2.11
C ARG A 48 -3.55 -14.13 -1.15
N ILE A 49 -2.32 -13.85 -0.71
CA ILE A 49 -1.99 -12.76 0.21
C ILE A 49 -0.65 -12.13 -0.17
N VAL A 50 -0.56 -10.82 -0.03
CA VAL A 50 0.65 -10.03 -0.27
C VAL A 50 0.90 -9.12 0.92
N PHE A 51 2.15 -9.03 1.37
CA PHE A 51 2.59 -8.10 2.40
C PHE A 51 3.45 -7.01 1.76
N LEU A 52 3.10 -5.76 2.01
CA LEU A 52 3.79 -4.58 1.51
C LEU A 52 4.25 -3.74 2.70
N ASP A 53 5.55 -3.55 2.82
CA ASP A 53 6.13 -2.75 3.89
C ASP A 53 6.47 -1.35 3.36
N GLU A 54 5.74 -0.34 3.83
CA GLU A 54 5.85 1.07 3.44
C GLU A 54 6.01 1.29 1.92
N PRO A 55 5.13 0.71 1.08
CA PRO A 55 5.37 0.62 -0.36
C PRO A 55 5.37 1.95 -1.10
N THR A 56 4.89 3.01 -0.47
CA THR A 56 4.78 4.36 -1.05
C THR A 56 5.79 5.35 -0.45
N GLY A 57 6.73 4.84 0.34
CA GLY A 57 7.77 5.65 0.94
C GLY A 57 8.64 6.37 -0.11
N GLY A 58 8.78 7.69 0.03
CA GLY A 58 9.65 8.49 -0.84
C GLY A 58 9.11 8.77 -2.25
N VAL A 59 7.82 8.47 -2.53
CA VAL A 59 7.19 8.83 -3.81
C VAL A 59 6.31 10.07 -3.68
N ASP A 60 6.16 10.79 -4.80
CA ASP A 60 5.27 11.94 -4.89
C ASP A 60 3.79 11.56 -4.75
N PRO A 61 2.90 12.51 -4.40
CA PRO A 61 1.47 12.21 -4.16
C PRO A 61 0.74 11.64 -5.37
N ALA A 62 1.11 12.02 -6.59
CA ALA A 62 0.45 11.52 -7.81
C ALA A 62 0.82 10.04 -8.03
N THR A 63 2.10 9.72 -7.91
CA THR A 63 2.59 8.33 -8.00
C THR A 63 2.03 7.46 -6.89
N ARG A 64 1.91 7.99 -5.65
CA ARG A 64 1.27 7.30 -4.53
C ARG A 64 -0.17 6.91 -4.85
N ARG A 65 -0.97 7.82 -5.38
CA ARG A 65 -2.35 7.54 -5.80
C ARG A 65 -2.42 6.42 -6.84
N GLN A 66 -1.57 6.48 -7.87
CA GLN A 66 -1.50 5.43 -8.89
C GLN A 66 -1.10 4.07 -8.30
N PHE A 67 -0.24 4.06 -7.29
CA PHE A 67 0.13 2.82 -6.61
C PHE A 67 -1.06 2.22 -5.84
N TRP A 68 -1.85 3.04 -5.16
CA TRP A 68 -3.08 2.59 -4.49
C TRP A 68 -4.13 2.07 -5.48
N GLU A 69 -4.22 2.63 -6.69
CA GLU A 69 -5.07 2.08 -7.75
C GLU A 69 -4.64 0.64 -8.14
N LEU A 70 -3.34 0.38 -8.22
CA LEU A 70 -2.83 -0.98 -8.46
C LEU A 70 -3.18 -1.94 -7.30
N ILE A 71 -3.09 -1.48 -6.05
CA ILE A 71 -3.52 -2.25 -4.87
C ILE A 71 -5.00 -2.62 -4.97
N TYR A 72 -5.87 -1.66 -5.29
CA TYR A 72 -7.30 -1.92 -5.45
C TYR A 72 -7.60 -2.92 -6.56
N GLN A 73 -6.96 -2.78 -7.72
CA GLN A 73 -7.11 -3.73 -8.82
C GLN A 73 -6.71 -5.16 -8.41
N ALA A 74 -5.64 -5.32 -7.65
CA ALA A 74 -5.22 -6.62 -7.15
C ALA A 74 -6.20 -7.17 -6.08
N ALA A 75 -6.73 -6.32 -5.21
CA ALA A 75 -7.75 -6.70 -4.24
C ALA A 75 -9.05 -7.14 -4.91
N ASP A 76 -9.48 -6.45 -5.96
CA ASP A 76 -10.66 -6.82 -6.77
C ASP A 76 -10.49 -8.18 -7.46
N GLN A 77 -9.25 -8.61 -7.72
CA GLN A 77 -8.93 -9.95 -8.22
C GLN A 77 -8.93 -11.03 -7.12
N GLY A 78 -9.26 -10.66 -5.88
CA GLY A 78 -9.34 -11.58 -4.74
C GLY A 78 -8.05 -11.74 -3.95
N ILE A 79 -7.03 -10.93 -4.20
CA ILE A 79 -5.79 -10.94 -3.43
C ILE A 79 -6.00 -10.17 -2.13
N THR A 80 -5.68 -10.77 -0.99
CA THR A 80 -5.64 -10.08 0.29
C THR A 80 -4.32 -9.31 0.40
N ILE A 81 -4.38 -8.00 0.61
CA ILE A 81 -3.18 -7.16 0.67
C ILE A 81 -3.05 -6.55 2.06
N PHE A 82 -1.92 -6.81 2.70
CA PHE A 82 -1.53 -6.25 3.97
C PHE A 82 -0.48 -5.17 3.75
N VAL A 83 -0.79 -3.93 4.10
CA VAL A 83 0.09 -2.78 3.91
C VAL A 83 0.49 -2.21 5.25
N THR A 84 1.79 -2.00 5.48
CA THR A 84 2.25 -1.13 6.56
C THR A 84 2.50 0.27 6.02
N THR A 85 2.14 1.28 6.79
CA THR A 85 2.42 2.68 6.46
C THR A 85 2.52 3.52 7.72
N HIS A 86 3.28 4.59 7.66
CA HIS A 86 3.29 5.66 8.65
C HIS A 86 2.53 6.91 8.18
N TYR A 87 1.95 6.87 6.99
CA TYR A 87 1.10 7.93 6.45
C TYR A 87 -0.35 7.69 6.83
N MET A 88 -0.88 8.49 7.75
CA MET A 88 -2.24 8.29 8.26
C MET A 88 -3.33 8.59 7.22
N ASP A 89 -3.04 9.40 6.21
CA ASP A 89 -3.92 9.60 5.06
C ASP A 89 -4.10 8.33 4.22
N GLU A 90 -3.09 7.47 4.15
CA GLU A 90 -3.20 6.16 3.47
C GLU A 90 -4.10 5.18 4.22
N ALA A 91 -4.20 5.32 5.52
CA ALA A 91 -5.12 4.52 6.33
C ALA A 91 -6.58 4.70 5.89
N GLU A 92 -6.95 5.86 5.36
CA GLU A 92 -8.30 6.10 4.81
C GLU A 92 -8.63 5.24 3.59
N TYR A 93 -7.62 4.72 2.89
CA TYR A 93 -7.79 3.86 1.72
C TYR A 93 -8.01 2.38 2.06
N CYS A 94 -7.79 1.98 3.30
CA CYS A 94 -7.87 0.59 3.74
C CYS A 94 -9.28 0.20 4.17
N ASN A 95 -9.66 -1.06 3.92
CA ASN A 95 -10.93 -1.62 4.42
C ASN A 95 -10.90 -1.81 5.95
N ARG A 96 -9.75 -2.20 6.49
CA ARG A 96 -9.51 -2.38 7.94
C ARG A 96 -8.14 -1.85 8.30
N ILE A 97 -8.04 -1.31 9.49
CA ILE A 97 -6.81 -0.72 10.02
C ILE A 97 -6.50 -1.32 11.38
N SER A 98 -5.23 -1.64 11.57
CA SER A 98 -4.65 -1.96 12.88
C SER A 98 -3.67 -0.86 13.25
N ILE A 99 -3.92 -0.16 14.35
CA ILE A 99 -3.03 0.89 14.86
C ILE A 99 -2.17 0.31 15.96
N MET A 100 -0.87 0.37 15.77
CA MET A 100 0.12 -0.08 16.74
C MET A 100 0.79 1.12 17.41
N VAL A 101 0.85 1.10 18.74
CA VAL A 101 1.56 2.09 19.56
C VAL A 101 2.30 1.34 20.65
N ASP A 102 3.58 1.63 20.85
CA ASP A 102 4.45 0.98 21.85
C ASP A 102 4.42 -0.56 21.77
N GLY A 103 4.48 -1.10 20.56
CA GLY A 103 4.51 -2.55 20.32
C GLY A 103 3.17 -3.27 20.58
N GLN A 104 2.09 -2.54 20.82
CA GLN A 104 0.78 -3.10 21.08
C GLN A 104 -0.27 -2.60 20.09
N ILE A 105 -1.15 -3.49 19.64
CA ILE A 105 -2.32 -3.09 18.85
C ILE A 105 -3.30 -2.37 19.78
N LYS A 106 -3.52 -1.08 19.54
CA LYS A 106 -4.40 -0.22 20.34
C LYS A 106 -5.80 -0.07 19.75
N ALA A 107 -5.91 -0.24 18.44
CA ALA A 107 -7.20 -0.18 17.75
C ALA A 107 -7.17 -1.08 16.50
N LEU A 108 -8.31 -1.68 16.18
CA LEU A 108 -8.49 -2.52 15.00
C LEU A 108 -9.95 -2.44 14.56
N ASP A 109 -10.22 -1.71 13.51
CA ASP A 109 -11.55 -1.63 12.86
C ASP A 109 -11.45 -0.96 11.48
N THR A 110 -12.58 -0.63 10.89
CA THR A 110 -12.65 0.20 9.67
C THR A 110 -12.30 1.66 9.98
N PRO A 111 -11.78 2.43 9.02
CA PRO A 111 -11.51 3.86 9.21
C PRO A 111 -12.72 4.63 9.76
N ALA A 112 -13.90 4.39 9.19
CA ALA A 112 -15.13 5.06 9.58
C ALA A 112 -15.51 4.80 11.05
N ARG A 113 -15.42 3.54 11.49
CA ARG A 113 -15.72 3.17 12.89
C ARG A 113 -14.70 3.74 13.86
N LEU A 114 -13.41 3.71 13.51
CA LEU A 114 -12.38 4.29 14.36
C LEU A 114 -12.57 5.80 14.52
N LYS A 115 -12.83 6.53 13.44
CA LYS A 115 -13.14 7.96 13.52
C LYS A 115 -14.37 8.23 14.41
N GLN A 116 -15.42 7.46 14.26
CA GLN A 116 -16.61 7.58 15.10
C GLN A 116 -16.30 7.28 16.57
N GLN A 117 -15.56 6.21 16.87
CA GLN A 117 -15.21 5.80 18.22
C GLN A 117 -14.38 6.84 18.97
N PHE A 118 -13.47 7.52 18.26
CA PHE A 118 -12.58 8.53 18.85
C PHE A 118 -13.10 9.96 18.68
N GLY A 119 -14.27 10.16 18.06
CA GLY A 119 -14.80 11.49 17.79
C GLY A 119 -13.85 12.32 16.91
N ALA A 120 -13.19 11.69 15.96
CA ALA A 120 -12.16 12.25 15.11
C ALA A 120 -12.66 12.44 13.67
N GLU A 121 -12.13 13.45 12.98
CA GLU A 121 -12.44 13.69 11.56
C GLU A 121 -11.52 12.91 10.64
N THR A 122 -10.26 12.71 11.04
CA THR A 122 -9.21 12.05 10.26
C THR A 122 -8.57 10.88 11.01
N MET A 123 -7.93 9.98 10.28
CA MET A 123 -7.14 8.91 10.89
C MET A 123 -5.90 9.44 11.61
N ASP A 124 -5.36 10.58 11.19
CA ASP A 124 -4.27 11.23 11.92
C ASP A 124 -4.71 11.65 13.33
N ASP A 125 -5.91 12.22 13.47
CA ASP A 125 -6.48 12.57 14.77
C ASP A 125 -6.67 11.34 15.68
N VAL A 126 -7.13 10.22 15.12
CA VAL A 126 -7.25 8.94 15.84
C VAL A 126 -5.88 8.50 16.35
N PHE A 127 -4.89 8.49 15.48
CA PHE A 127 -3.52 8.09 15.83
C PHE A 127 -2.93 8.98 16.93
N GLN A 128 -3.07 10.30 16.80
CA GLN A 128 -2.58 11.25 17.80
C GLN A 128 -3.21 11.05 19.18
N GLN A 129 -4.52 10.76 19.26
CA GLN A 129 -5.20 10.47 20.53
C GLN A 129 -4.64 9.19 21.17
N LEU A 130 -4.41 8.14 20.41
CA LEU A 130 -3.84 6.88 20.87
C LEU A 130 -2.39 7.04 21.33
N ALA A 131 -1.57 7.77 20.59
CA ALA A 131 -0.17 8.04 20.92
C ALA A 131 -0.03 8.87 22.21
N ARG A 132 -0.84 9.94 22.37
CA ARG A 132 -0.85 10.76 23.60
C ARG A 132 -1.33 9.96 24.81
N GLY A 133 -2.28 9.05 24.64
CA GLY A 133 -2.76 8.18 25.72
C GLY A 133 -1.70 7.17 26.18
N ALA A 134 -0.77 6.79 25.32
CA ALA A 134 0.35 5.93 25.68
C ALA A 134 1.41 6.65 26.52
N VAL A 135 1.79 7.88 26.14
CA VAL A 135 2.77 8.70 26.89
C VAL A 135 2.29 8.98 28.33
N ARG A 136 1.00 9.27 28.54
CA ARG A 136 0.44 9.53 29.88
C ARG A 136 0.40 8.31 30.82
N LYS A 137 0.58 7.09 30.29
CA LYS A 137 0.62 5.85 31.09
C LYS A 137 2.04 5.42 31.43
N ALA A 138 3.05 6.04 30.83
CA ALA A 138 4.46 5.77 31.07
C ALA A 138 5.09 6.66 32.17
N ASP A 139 4.37 7.72 32.60
CA ASP A 139 4.67 8.59 33.75
C ASP A 139 3.92 8.10 35.01
#